data_d0fe0e30384cd2397835f82c6dc59c40
#
_entry.id   d0fe0e30384cd2397835f82c6dc59c40
#
_cell.length_a   1.000
_cell.length_b   1.000
_cell.length_c   1.000
_cell.angle_alpha   90.00
_cell.angle_beta   90.00
_cell.angle_gamma   90.00
#
_symmetry.space_group_name_H-M   'P 1'
#
loop_
_entity.id
_entity.type
_entity.pdbx_description
1 polymer ?
#
loop_
_entity_poly.entity_id
_entity_poly.type
_entity_poly.pdbx_seq_one_letter_code
_entity_poly.pdbx_strand_id
1 'polypeptide(L)'
;MQDASTPALDALLARIAACRLCRDAPRGEPLPHEPRPVVRFSATARLLIAGQAPGVRVHRSGLPFDDPSGERLRDWMGIDRATFYDTARIAIAPMGFCFPGLDPKGSDLPPRPECRAVWHDELFALAPQIDTILVVGSYAQAYHLKRLGHARIRGEGMTGLVGRWRDFASHCPRLIPLPHPSWRNSGWLKRNPWFEAELVPEVRAAVRQALGEGA
;
A
#
# COMPACT_ATOMS: atom_id res chain seq x y z
N MET A 1 10.80 4.83 -27.61
CA MET A 1 11.45 5.78 -26.68
C MET A 1 11.48 5.12 -25.32
N GLN A 2 12.64 4.68 -24.82
CA GLN A 2 12.76 4.27 -23.43
C GLN A 2 12.55 5.52 -22.56
N ASP A 3 11.56 5.47 -21.68
CA ASP A 3 11.25 6.60 -20.81
C ASP A 3 12.45 6.87 -19.89
N ALA A 4 12.93 8.13 -19.88
CA ALA A 4 14.08 8.54 -19.06
C ALA A 4 13.84 8.34 -17.54
N SER A 5 12.60 8.14 -17.10
CA SER A 5 12.23 7.81 -15.72
C SER A 5 12.66 6.39 -15.30
N THR A 6 12.75 5.44 -16.23
CA THR A 6 13.07 4.03 -15.91
C THR A 6 14.45 3.85 -15.26
N PRO A 7 15.57 4.39 -15.80
CA PRO A 7 16.88 4.27 -15.16
C PRO A 7 16.95 4.93 -13.77
N ALA A 8 16.28 6.08 -13.59
CA ALA A 8 16.24 6.77 -12.30
C ALA A 8 15.45 5.96 -11.26
N LEU A 9 14.32 5.36 -11.65
CA LEU A 9 13.53 4.49 -10.78
C LEU A 9 14.32 3.23 -10.40
N ASP A 10 15.00 2.59 -11.34
CA ASP A 10 15.82 1.41 -11.08
C ASP A 10 16.96 1.70 -10.09
N ALA A 11 17.64 2.86 -10.26
CA ALA A 11 18.65 3.31 -9.32
C ALA A 11 18.07 3.57 -7.92
N LEU A 12 16.88 4.17 -7.83
CA LEU A 12 16.17 4.37 -6.56
C LEU A 12 15.80 3.05 -5.90
N LEU A 13 15.24 2.09 -6.66
CA LEU A 13 14.87 0.77 -6.15
C LEU A 13 16.08 -0.01 -5.65
N ALA A 14 17.24 0.10 -6.32
CA ALA A 14 18.50 -0.48 -5.85
C ALA A 14 18.96 0.14 -4.52
N ARG A 15 18.85 1.47 -4.36
CA ARG A 15 19.14 2.16 -3.08
C ARG A 15 18.17 1.73 -1.97
N ILE A 16 16.89 1.58 -2.28
CA ILE A 16 15.89 1.08 -1.34
C ILE A 16 16.23 -0.35 -0.91
N ALA A 17 16.56 -1.22 -1.86
CA ALA A 17 16.92 -2.62 -1.57
C ALA A 17 18.14 -2.75 -0.64
N ALA A 18 19.10 -1.84 -0.76
CA ALA A 18 20.29 -1.79 0.10
C ALA A 18 20.09 -1.00 1.42
N CYS A 19 18.88 -0.50 1.69
CA CYS A 19 18.62 0.38 2.83
C CYS A 19 18.76 -0.35 4.18
N ARG A 20 19.55 0.25 5.08
CA ARG A 20 19.77 -0.23 6.45
C ARG A 20 19.43 0.82 7.51
N LEU A 21 18.84 1.94 7.11
CA LEU A 21 18.64 3.13 7.97
C LEU A 21 18.00 2.80 9.34
N CYS A 22 16.94 1.98 9.33
CA CYS A 22 16.22 1.64 10.56
C CYS A 22 16.99 0.69 11.51
N ARG A 23 18.17 0.21 11.12
CA ARG A 23 19.08 -0.58 11.95
C ARG A 23 20.33 0.20 12.33
N ASP A 24 20.95 0.87 11.36
CA ASP A 24 22.28 1.46 11.55
C ASP A 24 22.19 2.93 12.06
N ALA A 25 21.08 3.63 11.76
CA ALA A 25 20.84 5.01 12.22
C ALA A 25 19.33 5.25 12.50
N PRO A 26 18.70 4.49 13.38
CA PRO A 26 17.27 4.59 13.67
C PRO A 26 16.93 5.86 14.45
N ARG A 27 15.69 6.34 14.35
CA ARG A 27 15.14 7.41 15.19
C ARG A 27 14.73 6.94 16.60
N GLY A 28 14.73 5.64 16.85
CA GLY A 28 14.38 5.01 18.11
C GLY A 28 15.15 3.70 18.22
N GLU A 29 14.53 2.67 18.80
CA GLU A 29 15.15 1.35 18.87
C GLU A 29 15.46 0.80 17.48
N PRO A 30 16.65 0.19 17.27
CA PRO A 30 17.00 -0.41 15.99
C PRO A 30 16.08 -1.59 15.68
N LEU A 31 15.96 -1.93 14.39
CA LEU A 31 15.27 -3.16 13.99
C LEU A 31 15.93 -4.36 14.66
N PRO A 32 15.15 -5.29 15.23
CA PRO A 32 15.70 -6.47 15.94
C PRO A 32 16.28 -7.54 15.01
N HIS A 33 16.24 -7.31 13.72
CA HIS A 33 16.67 -8.23 12.66
C HIS A 33 17.31 -7.47 11.51
N GLU A 34 17.92 -8.18 10.56
CA GLU A 34 18.44 -7.58 9.33
C GLU A 34 17.33 -6.92 8.52
N PRO A 35 17.53 -5.69 8.05
CA PRO A 35 16.58 -5.03 7.15
C PRO A 35 16.37 -5.85 5.88
N ARG A 36 15.10 -5.97 5.48
CA ARG A 36 14.71 -6.57 4.20
C ARG A 36 13.61 -5.71 3.60
N PRO A 37 13.94 -4.69 2.82
CA PRO A 37 12.94 -3.86 2.14
C PRO A 37 12.11 -4.70 1.16
N VAL A 38 10.78 -4.60 1.28
CA VAL A 38 9.83 -5.27 0.41
C VAL A 38 8.97 -4.20 -0.26
N VAL A 39 9.29 -3.92 -1.50
CA VAL A 39 8.61 -2.98 -2.39
C VAL A 39 8.62 -3.58 -3.80
N ARG A 40 7.54 -3.40 -4.54
CA ARG A 40 7.43 -3.79 -5.95
C ARG A 40 6.94 -2.60 -6.73
N PHE A 41 7.72 -2.17 -7.70
CA PHE A 41 7.44 -0.92 -8.41
C PHE A 41 8.00 -0.96 -9.83
N SER A 42 7.33 -0.32 -10.77
CA SER A 42 7.84 -0.14 -12.14
C SER A 42 7.33 1.18 -12.72
N ALA A 43 7.97 1.64 -13.78
CA ALA A 43 7.59 2.86 -14.50
C ALA A 43 6.30 2.71 -15.32
N THR A 44 5.76 1.49 -15.47
CA THR A 44 4.56 1.22 -16.28
C THR A 44 3.31 0.95 -15.43
N ALA A 45 3.48 0.63 -14.14
CA ALA A 45 2.36 0.34 -13.25
C ALA A 45 1.45 1.55 -13.08
N ARG A 46 0.16 1.38 -13.30
CA ARG A 46 -0.87 2.43 -13.14
C ARG A 46 -1.65 2.30 -11.84
N LEU A 47 -1.68 1.11 -11.24
CA LEU A 47 -2.32 0.83 -9.96
C LEU A 47 -1.26 0.74 -8.85
N LEU A 48 -1.45 1.50 -7.77
CA LEU A 48 -0.64 1.40 -6.56
C LEU A 48 -1.45 0.78 -5.41
N ILE A 49 -0.87 -0.22 -4.76
CA ILE A 49 -1.34 -0.74 -3.47
C ILE A 49 -0.43 -0.17 -2.38
N ALA A 50 -0.95 0.72 -1.57
CA ALA A 50 -0.25 1.32 -0.44
C ALA A 50 -0.73 0.66 0.86
N GLY A 51 0.12 -0.16 1.48
CA GLY A 51 -0.14 -0.86 2.73
C GLY A 51 0.55 -0.23 3.94
N GLN A 52 0.55 -0.93 5.07
CA GLN A 52 1.20 -0.48 6.30
C GLN A 52 2.70 -0.77 6.30
N ALA A 53 3.08 -2.02 6.46
CA ALA A 53 4.44 -2.55 6.46
C ALA A 53 4.39 -4.07 6.26
N PRO A 54 5.50 -4.72 5.87
CA PRO A 54 5.61 -6.17 5.86
C PRO A 54 5.35 -6.77 7.23
N GLY A 55 4.54 -7.81 7.32
CA GLY A 55 4.46 -8.68 8.49
C GLY A 55 5.57 -9.74 8.47
N VAL A 56 5.64 -10.58 9.51
CA VAL A 56 6.68 -11.61 9.64
C VAL A 56 6.75 -12.59 8.46
N ARG A 57 5.60 -12.98 7.90
CA ARG A 57 5.56 -13.87 6.72
C ARG A 57 6.16 -13.21 5.49
N VAL A 58 5.76 -11.97 5.23
CA VAL A 58 6.27 -11.16 4.12
C VAL A 58 7.77 -10.89 4.29
N HIS A 59 8.23 -10.63 5.52
CA HIS A 59 9.66 -10.49 5.81
C HIS A 59 10.45 -11.76 5.45
N ARG A 60 9.89 -12.95 5.72
CA ARG A 60 10.54 -14.23 5.40
C ARG A 60 10.53 -14.54 3.90
N SER A 61 9.40 -14.35 3.23
CA SER A 61 9.25 -14.65 1.79
C SER A 61 9.85 -13.57 0.89
N GLY A 62 9.84 -12.30 1.32
CA GLY A 62 10.19 -11.15 0.49
C GLY A 62 9.10 -10.78 -0.52
N LEU A 63 7.91 -11.38 -0.39
CA LEU A 63 6.79 -11.15 -1.31
C LEU A 63 5.66 -10.42 -0.57
N PRO A 64 5.28 -9.18 -0.96
CA PRO A 64 4.27 -8.41 -0.27
C PRO A 64 2.90 -9.11 -0.32
N PHE A 65 2.13 -9.03 0.76
CA PHE A 65 0.83 -9.69 0.86
C PHE A 65 0.86 -11.21 0.60
N ASP A 66 1.96 -11.88 0.93
CA ASP A 66 2.09 -13.35 0.87
C ASP A 66 1.56 -13.98 2.18
N ASP A 67 0.29 -13.70 2.47
CA ASP A 67 -0.41 -14.09 3.68
C ASP A 67 -1.94 -14.10 3.44
N PRO A 68 -2.76 -14.53 4.42
CA PRO A 68 -4.22 -14.53 4.29
C PRO A 68 -4.83 -13.14 4.04
N SER A 69 -4.16 -12.05 4.47
CA SER A 69 -4.60 -10.69 4.15
C SER A 69 -4.49 -10.41 2.65
N GLY A 70 -3.44 -10.91 2.03
CA GLY A 70 -3.26 -10.79 0.58
C GLY A 70 -4.29 -11.59 -0.23
N GLU A 71 -4.70 -12.76 0.26
CA GLU A 71 -5.77 -13.55 -0.37
C GLU A 71 -7.07 -12.74 -0.40
N ARG A 72 -7.47 -12.18 0.75
CA ARG A 72 -8.67 -11.34 0.85
C ARG A 72 -8.56 -10.07 0.01
N LEU A 73 -7.38 -9.44 -0.04
CA LEU A 73 -7.19 -8.25 -0.88
C LEU A 73 -7.37 -8.56 -2.36
N ARG A 74 -6.80 -9.67 -2.85
CA ARG A 74 -6.98 -10.12 -4.24
C ARG A 74 -8.45 -10.43 -4.55
N ASP A 75 -9.17 -11.03 -3.61
CA ASP A 75 -10.61 -11.26 -3.75
C ASP A 75 -11.39 -9.94 -3.87
N TRP A 76 -11.11 -8.95 -3.03
CA TRP A 76 -11.73 -7.63 -3.16
C TRP A 76 -11.38 -6.94 -4.48
N MET A 77 -10.16 -7.11 -4.97
CA MET A 77 -9.71 -6.57 -6.25
C MET A 77 -10.28 -7.32 -7.46
N GLY A 78 -10.75 -8.56 -7.27
CA GLY A 78 -11.26 -9.43 -8.33
C GLY A 78 -10.19 -9.89 -9.31
N ILE A 79 -8.95 -10.10 -8.85
CA ILE A 79 -7.81 -10.52 -9.66
C ILE A 79 -7.12 -11.74 -9.05
N ASP A 80 -6.46 -12.50 -9.89
CA ASP A 80 -5.67 -13.66 -9.48
C ASP A 80 -4.28 -13.28 -8.93
N ARG A 81 -3.56 -14.28 -8.44
CA ARG A 81 -2.22 -14.12 -7.87
C ARG A 81 -1.20 -13.67 -8.92
N ALA A 82 -1.29 -14.14 -10.15
CA ALA A 82 -0.36 -13.80 -11.21
C ALA A 82 -0.48 -12.32 -11.59
N THR A 83 -1.70 -11.84 -11.81
CA THR A 83 -2.01 -10.43 -12.06
C THR A 83 -1.59 -9.53 -10.89
N PHE A 84 -1.85 -9.95 -9.64
CA PHE A 84 -1.48 -9.19 -8.45
C PHE A 84 0.02 -8.92 -8.34
N TYR A 85 0.86 -9.83 -8.79
CA TYR A 85 2.31 -9.70 -8.74
C TYR A 85 2.95 -9.29 -10.07
N ASP A 86 2.17 -8.96 -11.08
CA ASP A 86 2.67 -8.36 -12.30
C ASP A 86 3.10 -6.90 -12.04
N THR A 87 4.40 -6.68 -11.86
CA THR A 87 4.95 -5.36 -11.56
C THR A 87 4.79 -4.36 -12.69
N ALA A 88 4.62 -4.82 -13.93
CA ALA A 88 4.34 -3.93 -15.06
C ALA A 88 2.97 -3.24 -14.93
N ARG A 89 2.06 -3.82 -14.16
CA ARG A 89 0.67 -3.36 -14.02
C ARG A 89 0.36 -2.83 -12.62
N ILE A 90 0.92 -3.45 -11.56
CA ILE A 90 0.62 -3.16 -10.15
C ILE A 90 1.89 -2.86 -9.37
N ALA A 91 1.96 -1.68 -8.81
CA ALA A 91 2.95 -1.28 -7.83
C ALA A 91 2.47 -1.59 -6.40
N ILE A 92 3.37 -2.05 -5.53
CA ILE A 92 3.08 -2.29 -4.11
C ILE A 92 4.15 -1.57 -3.29
N ALA A 93 3.76 -0.50 -2.61
CA ALA A 93 4.64 0.31 -1.78
C ALA A 93 3.99 0.58 -0.40
N PRO A 94 4.32 -0.21 0.63
CA PRO A 94 3.82 0.03 1.98
C PRO A 94 4.47 1.27 2.62
N MET A 95 3.89 1.80 3.70
CA MET A 95 4.41 2.97 4.41
C MET A 95 5.76 2.72 5.09
N GLY A 96 6.07 1.48 5.45
CA GLY A 96 7.40 1.01 5.85
C GLY A 96 7.79 -0.17 4.99
N PHE A 97 8.99 -0.17 4.40
CA PHE A 97 9.42 -1.23 3.49
C PHE A 97 9.94 -2.48 4.21
N CYS A 98 10.31 -2.37 5.48
CA CYS A 98 10.76 -3.48 6.29
C CYS A 98 9.72 -3.87 7.35
N PHE A 99 9.75 -5.14 7.76
CA PHE A 99 9.02 -5.59 8.93
C PHE A 99 9.48 -4.81 10.17
N PRO A 100 8.57 -4.12 10.90
CA PRO A 100 8.98 -3.25 12.00
C PRO A 100 9.28 -4.00 13.31
N GLY A 101 8.96 -5.29 13.40
CA GLY A 101 8.98 -6.09 14.61
C GLY A 101 7.60 -6.30 15.22
N LEU A 102 7.55 -6.98 16.35
CA LEU A 102 6.32 -7.27 17.11
C LEU A 102 6.32 -6.50 18.43
N ASP A 103 5.14 -6.11 18.87
CA ASP A 103 4.92 -5.65 20.24
C ASP A 103 4.93 -6.85 21.23
N PRO A 104 4.93 -6.60 22.56
CA PRO A 104 4.90 -7.68 23.56
C PRO A 104 3.67 -8.60 23.48
N LYS A 105 2.61 -8.17 22.78
CA LYS A 105 1.37 -8.95 22.54
C LYS A 105 1.38 -9.72 21.22
N GLY A 106 2.51 -9.66 20.47
CA GLY A 106 2.66 -10.34 19.20
C GLY A 106 1.96 -9.65 18.02
N SER A 107 1.61 -8.38 18.15
CA SER A 107 1.09 -7.57 17.03
C SER A 107 2.22 -6.84 16.31
N ASP A 108 2.07 -6.65 14.99
CA ASP A 108 3.04 -5.88 14.23
C ASP A 108 3.12 -4.44 14.76
N LEU A 109 4.35 -3.97 14.98
CA LEU A 109 4.63 -2.58 15.32
C LEU A 109 4.24 -1.63 14.16
N PRO A 110 4.05 -0.34 14.45
CA PRO A 110 3.83 0.67 13.42
C PRO A 110 4.95 0.69 12.36
N PRO A 111 4.64 1.09 11.11
CA PRO A 111 5.67 1.29 10.09
C PRO A 111 6.70 2.32 10.55
N ARG A 112 7.96 2.05 10.26
CA ARG A 112 9.08 2.93 10.63
C ARG A 112 8.95 4.29 9.93
N PRO A 113 8.94 5.40 10.67
CA PRO A 113 8.75 6.74 10.10
C PRO A 113 9.91 7.18 9.21
N GLU A 114 11.11 6.66 9.43
CA GLU A 114 12.31 6.93 8.63
C GLU A 114 12.11 6.56 7.16
N CYS A 115 11.46 5.41 6.92
CA CYS A 115 11.24 4.88 5.59
C CYS A 115 10.47 5.86 4.70
N ARG A 116 9.35 6.35 5.21
CA ARG A 116 8.53 7.34 4.51
C ARG A 116 9.28 8.64 4.27
N ALA A 117 10.01 9.13 5.27
CA ALA A 117 10.69 10.41 5.19
C ALA A 117 11.83 10.43 4.16
N VAL A 118 12.45 9.28 3.89
CA VAL A 118 13.60 9.19 2.99
C VAL A 118 13.21 8.78 1.57
N TRP A 119 12.21 7.89 1.42
CA TRP A 119 12.00 7.21 0.14
C TRP A 119 10.72 7.59 -0.61
N HIS A 120 9.64 7.95 0.10
CA HIS A 120 8.33 8.01 -0.55
C HIS A 120 8.18 9.18 -1.51
N ASP A 121 8.71 10.35 -1.19
CA ASP A 121 8.56 11.52 -2.04
C ASP A 121 9.32 11.33 -3.37
N GLU A 122 10.55 10.80 -3.31
CA GLU A 122 11.34 10.46 -4.50
C GLU A 122 10.67 9.35 -5.31
N LEU A 123 10.20 8.28 -4.65
CA LEU A 123 9.54 7.16 -5.31
C LEU A 123 8.27 7.58 -6.07
N PHE A 124 7.43 8.39 -5.44
CA PHE A 124 6.18 8.83 -6.08
C PHE A 124 6.40 9.95 -7.11
N ALA A 125 7.46 10.73 -7.02
CA ALA A 125 7.84 11.68 -8.07
C ALA A 125 8.26 10.97 -9.37
N LEU A 126 8.84 9.78 -9.27
CA LEU A 126 9.23 8.94 -10.41
C LEU A 126 8.11 8.06 -10.97
N ALA A 127 6.87 8.22 -10.48
CA ALA A 127 5.72 7.42 -10.87
C ALA A 127 4.47 8.25 -11.19
N PRO A 128 4.56 9.26 -12.07
CA PRO A 128 3.42 10.13 -12.40
C PRO A 128 2.30 9.39 -13.14
N GLN A 129 2.58 8.22 -13.71
CA GLN A 129 1.61 7.38 -14.43
C GLN A 129 0.62 6.66 -13.51
N ILE A 130 0.87 6.60 -12.19
CA ILE A 130 -0.08 5.99 -11.26
C ILE A 130 -1.33 6.86 -11.18
N ASP A 131 -2.45 6.32 -11.65
CA ASP A 131 -3.74 6.99 -11.68
C ASP A 131 -4.75 6.43 -10.65
N THR A 132 -4.47 5.29 -10.04
CA THR A 132 -5.33 4.64 -9.06
C THR A 132 -4.50 4.15 -7.86
N ILE A 133 -4.96 4.49 -6.65
CA ILE A 133 -4.27 4.12 -5.41
C ILE A 133 -5.26 3.45 -4.45
N LEU A 134 -5.03 2.18 -4.12
CA LEU A 134 -5.70 1.50 -3.03
C LEU A 134 -4.93 1.77 -1.73
N VAL A 135 -5.52 2.54 -0.81
CA VAL A 135 -4.89 2.87 0.48
C VAL A 135 -5.41 1.94 1.57
N VAL A 136 -4.60 0.94 1.91
CA VAL A 136 -4.96 -0.19 2.76
C VAL A 136 -4.52 0.06 4.21
N GLY A 137 -5.49 0.33 5.08
CA GLY A 137 -5.26 0.59 6.50
C GLY A 137 -4.88 2.03 6.83
N SER A 138 -4.93 2.37 8.11
CA SER A 138 -4.91 3.75 8.61
C SER A 138 -3.62 4.53 8.29
N TYR A 139 -2.46 3.88 8.27
CA TYR A 139 -1.18 4.54 8.01
C TYR A 139 -1.06 5.01 6.56
N ALA A 140 -1.42 4.14 5.61
CA ALA A 140 -1.45 4.49 4.19
C ALA A 140 -2.50 5.56 3.90
N GLN A 141 -3.70 5.42 4.47
CA GLN A 141 -4.77 6.41 4.36
C GLN A 141 -4.32 7.78 4.86
N ALA A 142 -3.72 7.86 6.04
CA ALA A 142 -3.28 9.12 6.62
C ALA A 142 -2.22 9.83 5.77
N TYR A 143 -1.28 9.09 5.21
CA TYR A 143 -0.22 9.65 4.36
C TYR A 143 -0.75 10.10 3.01
N HIS A 144 -1.42 9.22 2.26
CA HIS A 144 -1.84 9.52 0.90
C HIS A 144 -2.93 10.57 0.82
N LEU A 145 -3.88 10.59 1.78
CA LEU A 145 -4.85 11.67 1.88
C LEU A 145 -4.16 13.02 2.05
N LYS A 146 -3.22 13.11 3.00
CA LYS A 146 -2.47 14.37 3.22
C LYS A 146 -1.66 14.76 1.98
N ARG A 147 -0.95 13.82 1.37
CA ARG A 147 -0.12 14.06 0.17
C ARG A 147 -0.93 14.59 -1.01
N LEU A 148 -2.16 14.11 -1.16
CA LEU A 148 -3.06 14.50 -2.24
C LEU A 148 -3.98 15.67 -1.87
N GLY A 149 -3.75 16.33 -0.73
CA GLY A 149 -4.50 17.53 -0.32
C GLY A 149 -5.90 17.24 0.24
N HIS A 150 -6.23 15.99 0.54
CA HIS A 150 -7.52 15.66 1.14
C HIS A 150 -7.54 15.90 2.64
N ALA A 151 -8.53 16.62 3.11
CA ALA A 151 -8.73 16.83 4.54
C ALA A 151 -9.29 15.57 5.22
N ARG A 152 -8.71 15.22 6.38
CA ARG A 152 -9.32 14.26 7.30
C ARG A 152 -10.32 14.99 8.20
N ILE A 153 -11.48 14.40 8.43
CA ILE A 153 -12.43 14.91 9.41
C ILE A 153 -11.91 14.55 10.81
N ARG A 154 -11.83 15.54 11.70
CA ARG A 154 -11.37 15.31 13.08
C ARG A 154 -12.27 14.30 13.78
N GLY A 155 -11.66 13.27 14.39
CA GLY A 155 -12.38 12.19 15.05
C GLY A 155 -12.95 11.11 14.11
N GLU A 156 -12.74 11.26 12.80
CA GLU A 156 -13.15 10.25 11.83
C GLU A 156 -12.37 8.94 12.03
N GLY A 157 -13.09 7.89 12.37
CA GLY A 157 -12.55 6.53 12.44
C GLY A 157 -12.52 5.85 11.08
N MET A 158 -12.09 4.58 11.07
CA MET A 158 -12.01 3.77 9.84
C MET A 158 -13.34 3.71 9.09
N THR A 159 -14.46 3.54 9.79
CA THR A 159 -15.80 3.43 9.18
C THR A 159 -16.17 4.71 8.43
N GLY A 160 -15.98 5.87 9.07
CA GLY A 160 -16.27 7.17 8.44
C GLY A 160 -15.40 7.39 7.19
N LEU A 161 -14.10 7.18 7.32
CA LEU A 161 -13.17 7.41 6.21
C LEU A 161 -13.44 6.47 5.03
N VAL A 162 -13.61 5.17 5.29
CA VAL A 162 -13.91 4.19 4.23
C VAL A 162 -15.29 4.48 3.62
N GLY A 163 -16.28 4.90 4.42
CA GLY A 163 -17.62 5.26 3.93
C GLY A 163 -17.63 6.46 2.98
N ARG A 164 -16.63 7.34 3.07
CA ARG A 164 -16.47 8.51 2.18
C ARG A 164 -15.70 8.21 0.88
N TRP A 165 -15.52 6.98 0.51
CA TRP A 165 -14.74 6.61 -0.67
C TRP A 165 -15.14 7.36 -1.96
N ARG A 166 -16.42 7.75 -2.08
CA ARG A 166 -16.93 8.51 -3.22
C ARG A 166 -16.32 9.91 -3.33
N ASP A 167 -15.93 10.53 -2.19
CA ASP A 167 -15.31 11.84 -2.16
C ASP A 167 -13.93 11.85 -2.86
N PHE A 168 -13.30 10.68 -2.97
CA PHE A 168 -11.96 10.52 -3.54
C PHE A 168 -11.97 9.91 -4.96
N ALA A 169 -13.13 9.47 -5.43
CA ALA A 169 -13.26 8.70 -6.66
C ALA A 169 -13.02 9.53 -7.94
N SER A 170 -13.30 10.83 -7.91
CA SER A 170 -13.16 11.75 -9.05
C SER A 170 -11.80 12.43 -9.16
N HIS A 171 -10.89 12.19 -8.21
CA HIS A 171 -9.57 12.80 -8.20
C HIS A 171 -8.57 12.04 -9.09
N CYS A 172 -7.49 12.71 -9.45
CA CYS A 172 -6.37 12.09 -10.15
C CYS A 172 -5.07 12.32 -9.33
N PRO A 173 -4.43 11.26 -8.84
CA PRO A 173 -4.86 9.86 -8.91
C PRO A 173 -6.16 9.59 -8.09
N ARG A 174 -6.99 8.66 -8.58
CA ARG A 174 -8.14 8.13 -7.83
C ARG A 174 -7.64 7.44 -6.57
N LEU A 175 -8.22 7.77 -5.42
CA LEU A 175 -7.86 7.15 -4.15
C LEU A 175 -9.04 6.34 -3.60
N ILE A 176 -8.79 5.08 -3.24
CA ILE A 176 -9.82 4.19 -2.66
C ILE A 176 -9.35 3.72 -1.29
N PRO A 177 -9.96 4.22 -0.19
CA PRO A 177 -9.64 3.81 1.16
C PRO A 177 -10.23 2.43 1.47
N LEU A 178 -9.38 1.51 1.92
CA LEU A 178 -9.78 0.15 2.32
C LEU A 178 -9.41 -0.12 3.77
N PRO A 179 -10.24 -0.88 4.51
CA PRO A 179 -9.80 -1.43 5.78
C PRO A 179 -8.64 -2.39 5.55
N HIS A 180 -7.79 -2.61 6.56
CA HIS A 180 -6.78 -3.65 6.42
C HIS A 180 -7.46 -5.03 6.27
N PRO A 181 -7.10 -5.86 5.27
CA PRO A 181 -7.80 -7.11 4.96
C PRO A 181 -7.51 -8.25 5.95
N SER A 182 -6.96 -7.97 7.12
CA SER A 182 -6.68 -8.97 8.14
C SER A 182 -7.95 -9.54 8.76
N TRP A 183 -7.85 -10.73 9.33
CA TRP A 183 -8.92 -11.39 10.08
C TRP A 183 -9.47 -10.53 11.24
N ARG A 184 -8.63 -9.65 11.81
CA ARG A 184 -9.03 -8.73 12.90
C ARG A 184 -10.18 -7.80 12.51
N ASN A 185 -10.33 -7.51 11.21
CA ASN A 185 -11.42 -6.70 10.69
C ASN A 185 -12.66 -7.50 10.26
N SER A 186 -12.69 -8.82 10.46
CA SER A 186 -13.87 -9.64 10.11
C SER A 186 -15.13 -9.21 10.86
N GLY A 187 -15.00 -8.81 12.13
CA GLY A 187 -16.12 -8.26 12.89
C GLY A 187 -16.60 -6.90 12.37
N TRP A 188 -15.69 -6.08 11.85
CA TRP A 188 -16.04 -4.82 11.20
C TRP A 188 -16.79 -5.06 9.88
N LEU A 189 -16.31 -5.97 9.04
CA LEU A 189 -16.99 -6.34 7.79
C LEU A 189 -18.42 -6.81 8.02
N LYS A 190 -18.64 -7.67 9.02
CA LYS A 190 -19.99 -8.12 9.39
C LYS A 190 -20.93 -6.98 9.80
N ARG A 191 -20.41 -5.93 10.46
CA ARG A 191 -21.20 -4.77 10.87
C ARG A 191 -21.38 -3.73 9.77
N ASN A 192 -20.63 -3.83 8.68
CA ASN A 192 -20.63 -2.87 7.57
C ASN A 192 -20.84 -3.59 6.23
N PRO A 193 -22.00 -4.24 5.99
CA PRO A 193 -22.25 -5.04 4.79
C PRO A 193 -22.22 -4.20 3.51
N TRP A 194 -22.44 -2.88 3.61
CA TRP A 194 -22.31 -1.94 2.51
C TRP A 194 -20.90 -1.97 1.87
N PHE A 195 -19.87 -2.33 2.62
CA PHE A 195 -18.52 -2.42 2.10
C PHE A 195 -18.42 -3.45 0.97
N GLU A 196 -18.95 -4.65 1.19
CA GLU A 196 -18.95 -5.70 0.17
C GLU A 196 -20.00 -5.45 -0.93
N ALA A 197 -21.14 -4.86 -0.57
CA ALA A 197 -22.23 -4.60 -1.50
C ALA A 197 -21.97 -3.41 -2.43
N GLU A 198 -21.28 -2.37 -1.96
CA GLU A 198 -21.12 -1.12 -2.70
C GLU A 198 -19.66 -0.83 -3.07
N LEU A 199 -18.72 -0.92 -2.10
CA LEU A 199 -17.34 -0.51 -2.36
C LEU A 199 -16.53 -1.59 -3.10
N VAL A 200 -16.69 -2.86 -2.78
CA VAL A 200 -15.95 -3.94 -3.46
C VAL A 200 -16.23 -3.98 -4.97
N PRO A 201 -17.46 -3.83 -5.48
CA PRO A 201 -17.70 -3.68 -6.91
C PRO A 201 -16.96 -2.51 -7.56
N GLU A 202 -16.88 -1.37 -6.88
CA GLU A 202 -16.14 -0.19 -7.34
C GLU A 202 -14.62 -0.41 -7.33
N VAL A 203 -14.10 -1.10 -6.31
CA VAL A 203 -12.68 -1.52 -6.29
C VAL A 203 -12.37 -2.35 -7.53
N ARG A 204 -13.20 -3.36 -7.82
CA ARG A 204 -13.03 -4.22 -9.01
C ARG A 204 -13.12 -3.44 -10.31
N ALA A 205 -14.05 -2.50 -10.42
CA ALA A 205 -14.16 -1.64 -11.59
C ALA A 205 -12.93 -0.75 -11.79
N ALA A 206 -12.46 -0.10 -10.71
CA ALA A 206 -11.27 0.73 -10.74
C ALA A 206 -10.00 -0.07 -11.07
N VAL A 207 -9.88 -1.28 -10.51
CA VAL A 207 -8.78 -2.19 -10.81
C VAL A 207 -8.77 -2.57 -12.29
N ARG A 208 -9.90 -3.04 -12.86
CA ARG A 208 -9.98 -3.35 -14.29
C ARG A 208 -9.61 -2.16 -15.16
N GLN A 209 -10.11 -0.97 -14.83
CA GLN A 209 -9.77 0.25 -15.56
C GLN A 209 -8.27 0.55 -15.52
N ALA A 210 -7.64 0.50 -14.34
CA ALA A 210 -6.21 0.76 -14.19
C ALA A 210 -5.35 -0.31 -14.89
N LEU A 211 -5.86 -1.55 -14.99
CA LEU A 211 -5.20 -2.64 -15.70
C LEU A 211 -5.45 -2.64 -17.22
N GLY A 212 -6.25 -1.70 -17.75
CA GLY A 212 -6.59 -1.64 -19.16
C GLY A 212 -7.59 -2.70 -19.63
N GLU A 213 -8.37 -3.28 -18.71
CA GLU A 213 -9.36 -4.34 -18.98
C GLU A 213 -10.81 -3.79 -19.04
N GLY A 214 -10.96 -2.47 -19.02
CA GLY A 214 -12.24 -1.78 -19.07
C GLY A 214 -12.49 -1.22 -20.46
N ALA A 215 -13.15 -1.98 -21.30
CA ALA A 215 -13.86 -1.52 -22.49
C ALA A 215 -15.20 -2.24 -22.56
#